data_da6020100d93607d01c9662f3a2eebf6
#
_entry.id   da6020100d93607d01c9662f3a2eebf6
#
_cell.length_a   1.000
_cell.length_b   1.000
_cell.length_c   1.000
_cell.angle_alpha   90.00
_cell.angle_beta   90.00
_cell.angle_gamma   90.00
#
_symmetry.space_group_name_H-M   'P 1'
#
loop_
_entity.id
_entity.type
_entity.pdbx_description
1 polymer ?
#
loop_
_entity_poly.entity_id
_entity_poly.type
_entity_poly.pdbx_seq_one_letter_code
_entity_poly.pdbx_strand_id
1 'polypeptide(L)'
;PVVGIFINQMKQSKPLTIVSDGLRKRDFIYVGDIVDVNVSSMFYDGVIGASTFNIGSGENISIYDIATIISANFIHLEDRPGEADNTLANISKAKEVLGFSPKTDVKNWIINNINK
;
A
#
# COMPACT_ATOMS: atom_id res chain seq x y z
N PRO A 1 -3.57 9.28 2.10
CA PRO A 1 -2.82 8.20 1.43
C PRO A 1 -2.12 8.75 0.18
N VAL A 2 -0.84 8.48 0.02
CA VAL A 2 0.02 9.09 -1.02
C VAL A 2 -0.49 8.84 -2.44
N VAL A 3 -0.95 7.63 -2.74
CA VAL A 3 -1.48 7.27 -4.08
C VAL A 3 -2.65 8.17 -4.47
N GLY A 4 -3.61 8.38 -3.57
CA GLY A 4 -4.76 9.27 -3.80
C GLY A 4 -4.34 10.74 -4.00
N ILE A 5 -3.34 11.20 -3.24
CA ILE A 5 -2.79 12.56 -3.40
C ILE A 5 -2.18 12.70 -4.80
N PHE A 6 -1.34 11.75 -5.22
CA PHE A 6 -0.68 11.79 -6.52
C PHE A 6 -1.67 11.74 -7.68
N ILE A 7 -2.66 10.84 -7.63
CA ILE A 7 -3.71 10.77 -8.65
C ILE A 7 -4.49 12.08 -8.73
N ASN A 8 -4.82 12.70 -7.60
CA ASN A 8 -5.53 13.97 -7.58
C ASN A 8 -4.66 15.12 -8.14
N GLN A 9 -3.37 15.18 -7.80
CA GLN A 9 -2.43 16.16 -8.36
C GLN A 9 -2.31 15.99 -9.87
N MET A 10 -2.13 14.77 -10.35
CA MET A 10 -2.07 14.48 -11.79
C MET A 10 -3.35 14.91 -12.51
N LYS A 11 -4.54 14.62 -11.99
CA LYS A 11 -5.83 15.04 -12.57
C LYS A 11 -6.01 16.57 -12.62
N GLN A 12 -5.34 17.29 -11.71
CA GLN A 12 -5.30 18.75 -11.71
C GLN A 12 -4.16 19.35 -12.54
N SER A 13 -3.42 18.53 -13.29
CA SER A 13 -2.23 18.91 -14.05
C SER A 13 -1.14 19.58 -13.18
N LYS A 14 -1.10 19.23 -11.91
CA LYS A 14 -0.08 19.68 -10.94
C LYS A 14 1.07 18.68 -10.86
N PRO A 15 2.30 19.13 -10.54
CA PRO A 15 3.38 18.19 -10.25
C PRO A 15 3.07 17.34 -9.01
N LEU A 16 3.48 16.08 -9.03
CA LEU A 16 3.42 15.22 -7.86
C LEU A 16 4.43 15.70 -6.81
N THR A 17 4.06 15.69 -5.54
CA THR A 17 4.92 16.13 -4.44
C THR A 17 5.55 14.96 -3.73
N ILE A 18 6.83 14.70 -3.97
CA ILE A 18 7.60 13.62 -3.37
C ILE A 18 8.40 14.19 -2.20
N VAL A 19 8.22 13.62 -1.00
CA VAL A 19 9.00 14.00 0.18
C VAL A 19 10.40 13.41 0.09
N SER A 20 11.42 14.21 0.33
CA SER A 20 12.83 13.85 0.22
C SER A 20 13.16 13.28 -1.17
N ASP A 21 13.96 12.23 -1.26
CA ASP A 21 14.34 11.54 -2.51
C ASP A 21 13.27 10.56 -3.03
N GLY A 22 12.24 10.26 -2.21
CA GLY A 22 11.19 9.30 -2.52
C GLY A 22 11.60 7.84 -2.40
N LEU A 23 12.79 7.54 -1.91
CA LEU A 23 13.30 6.15 -1.81
C LEU A 23 12.74 5.36 -0.62
N ARG A 24 12.01 6.03 0.29
CA ARG A 24 11.30 5.35 1.37
C ARG A 24 10.26 4.40 0.79
N LYS A 25 10.24 3.17 1.32
CA LYS A 25 9.35 2.10 0.85
C LYS A 25 8.17 1.89 1.77
N ARG A 26 7.02 1.58 1.19
CA ARG A 26 5.79 1.27 1.91
C ARG A 26 5.15 0.00 1.39
N ASP A 27 4.61 -0.78 2.29
CA ASP A 27 3.71 -1.88 1.96
C ASP A 27 2.31 -1.29 1.72
N PHE A 28 1.85 -1.37 0.48
CA PHE A 28 0.53 -0.91 0.07
C PHE A 28 -0.39 -2.10 -0.07
N ILE A 29 -1.45 -2.13 0.72
CA ILE A 29 -2.48 -3.14 0.61
C ILE A 29 -3.78 -2.55 0.09
N TYR A 30 -4.46 -3.29 -0.78
CA TYR A 30 -5.77 -2.91 -1.29
C TYR A 30 -6.85 -3.10 -0.20
N VAL A 31 -7.76 -2.14 -0.10
CA VAL A 31 -8.83 -2.19 0.92
C VAL A 31 -9.73 -3.40 0.77
N GLY A 32 -9.97 -3.87 -0.45
CA GLY A 32 -10.74 -5.10 -0.70
C GLY A 32 -10.08 -6.34 -0.10
N ASP A 33 -8.75 -6.46 -0.17
CA ASP A 33 -8.03 -7.57 0.47
C ASP A 33 -8.13 -7.51 2.01
N ILE A 34 -8.19 -6.30 2.58
CA ILE A 34 -8.48 -6.11 4.02
C ILE A 34 -9.89 -6.56 4.38
N VAL A 35 -10.89 -6.21 3.54
CA VAL A 35 -12.28 -6.65 3.74
C VAL A 35 -12.36 -8.17 3.68
N ASP A 36 -11.75 -8.79 2.69
CA ASP A 36 -11.75 -10.24 2.50
C ASP A 36 -11.19 -10.97 3.72
N VAL A 37 -10.06 -10.52 4.27
CA VAL A 37 -9.47 -11.16 5.45
C VAL A 37 -10.29 -10.94 6.71
N ASN A 38 -10.92 -9.78 6.88
CA ASN A 38 -11.83 -9.52 8.00
C ASN A 38 -13.04 -10.47 7.95
N VAL A 39 -13.66 -10.62 6.78
CA VAL A 39 -14.79 -11.54 6.58
C VAL A 39 -14.35 -12.98 6.82
N SER A 40 -13.20 -13.40 6.28
CA SER A 40 -12.66 -14.76 6.49
C SER A 40 -12.39 -15.04 7.97
N SER A 41 -11.90 -14.07 8.72
CA SER A 41 -11.65 -14.23 10.15
C SER A 41 -12.93 -14.39 10.98
N MET A 42 -14.04 -13.80 10.54
CA MET A 42 -15.35 -13.95 11.18
C MET A 42 -15.91 -15.39 11.04
N PHE A 43 -15.59 -16.08 9.96
CA PHE A 43 -16.07 -17.42 9.64
C PHE A 43 -15.02 -18.52 9.91
N TYR A 44 -13.93 -18.16 10.60
CA TYR A 44 -12.89 -19.13 10.93
C TYR A 44 -13.38 -20.12 12.00
N ASP A 45 -13.36 -21.41 11.67
CA ASP A 45 -13.85 -22.49 12.54
C ASP A 45 -12.90 -22.87 13.68
N GLY A 46 -11.66 -22.41 13.62
CA GLY A 46 -10.66 -22.64 14.66
C GLY A 46 -10.76 -21.68 15.83
N VAL A 47 -10.08 -21.98 16.91
CA VAL A 47 -9.97 -21.09 18.05
C VAL A 47 -8.80 -20.13 17.82
N ILE A 48 -9.10 -18.91 17.43
CA ILE A 48 -8.08 -17.85 17.31
C ILE A 48 -7.98 -16.96 18.56
N GLY A 49 -8.99 -17.02 19.44
CA GLY A 49 -9.01 -16.24 20.68
C GLY A 49 -8.71 -14.76 20.46
N ALA A 50 -7.89 -14.17 21.31
CA ALA A 50 -7.41 -12.79 21.19
C ALA A 50 -6.13 -12.68 20.32
N SER A 51 -6.02 -13.47 19.27
CA SER A 51 -4.85 -13.45 18.38
C SER A 51 -4.80 -12.20 17.52
N THR A 52 -3.62 -11.64 17.35
CA THR A 52 -3.34 -10.53 16.41
C THR A 52 -2.66 -11.04 15.15
N PHE A 53 -3.01 -10.42 14.03
CA PHE A 53 -2.44 -10.74 12.72
C PHE A 53 -1.95 -9.46 12.05
N ASN A 54 -0.74 -9.50 11.50
CA ASN A 54 -0.29 -8.47 10.58
C ASN A 54 -0.89 -8.72 9.20
N ILE A 55 -1.52 -7.70 8.64
CA ILE A 55 -2.11 -7.74 7.30
C ILE A 55 -1.44 -6.67 6.45
N GLY A 56 -0.96 -7.08 5.29
CA GLY A 56 -0.29 -6.25 4.30
C GLY A 56 -0.20 -6.98 2.98
N SER A 57 0.45 -6.38 1.99
CA SER A 57 0.70 -7.07 0.72
C SER A 57 1.85 -8.09 0.83
N GLY A 58 2.72 -7.92 1.83
CA GLY A 58 3.94 -8.71 1.98
C GLY A 58 5.08 -8.26 1.06
N GLU A 59 4.85 -7.20 0.31
CA GLU A 59 5.83 -6.55 -0.55
C GLU A 59 5.79 -5.04 -0.33
N ASN A 60 6.89 -4.36 -0.65
CA ASN A 60 6.91 -2.91 -0.59
C ASN A 60 7.51 -2.27 -1.83
N ILE A 61 7.18 -1.02 -2.03
CA ILE A 61 7.61 -0.23 -3.18
C ILE A 61 7.97 1.18 -2.72
N SER A 62 8.93 1.84 -3.40
CA SER A 62 9.30 3.20 -3.08
C SER A 62 8.21 4.20 -3.51
N ILE A 63 8.14 5.32 -2.80
CA ILE A 63 7.25 6.42 -3.17
C ILE A 63 7.60 6.98 -4.55
N TYR A 64 8.90 7.01 -4.89
CA TYR A 64 9.40 7.41 -6.20
C TYR A 64 8.85 6.51 -7.32
N ASP A 65 8.91 5.18 -7.14
CA ASP A 65 8.37 4.23 -8.13
C ASP A 65 6.86 4.40 -8.31
N ILE A 66 6.10 4.62 -7.23
CA ILE A 66 4.67 4.93 -7.30
C ILE A 66 4.44 6.23 -8.11
N ALA A 67 5.21 7.27 -7.82
CA ALA A 67 5.08 8.55 -8.53
C ALA A 67 5.31 8.39 -10.03
N THR A 68 6.39 7.71 -10.43
CA THR A 68 6.75 7.52 -11.85
C THR A 68 5.73 6.71 -12.65
N ILE A 69 5.00 5.80 -12.00
CA ILE A 69 3.87 5.09 -12.64
C ILE A 69 2.72 6.08 -12.95
N ILE A 70 2.51 7.07 -12.09
CA ILE A 70 1.38 8.01 -12.19
C ILE A 70 1.70 9.15 -13.13
N SER A 71 2.87 9.78 -13.01
CA SER A 71 3.27 10.93 -13.83
C SER A 71 4.78 11.12 -13.83
N ALA A 72 5.31 11.62 -14.95
CA ALA A 72 6.70 12.07 -15.02
C ALA A 72 6.91 13.50 -14.48
N ASN A 73 5.83 14.22 -14.17
CA ASN A 73 5.87 15.58 -13.63
C ASN A 73 5.81 15.54 -12.11
N PHE A 74 6.94 15.70 -11.43
CA PHE A 74 7.02 15.73 -9.99
C PHE A 74 8.08 16.70 -9.47
N ILE A 75 7.93 17.11 -8.22
CA ILE A 75 8.90 17.93 -7.47
C ILE A 75 9.22 17.24 -6.15
N HIS A 76 10.43 17.48 -5.64
CA HIS A 76 10.85 17.00 -4.34
C HIS A 76 10.60 18.07 -3.27
N LEU A 77 10.01 17.66 -2.15
CA LEU A 77 9.83 18.46 -0.95
C LEU A 77 10.92 18.16 0.06
N GLU A 78 11.08 19.04 1.04
CA GLU A 78 11.99 18.81 2.17
C GLU A 78 11.63 17.54 2.93
N ASP A 79 12.65 16.94 3.55
CA ASP A 79 12.49 15.74 4.34
C ASP A 79 11.64 16.00 5.59
N ARG A 80 10.94 14.95 6.02
CA ARG A 80 10.15 14.94 7.26
C ARG A 80 10.83 14.07 8.29
N PRO A 81 11.38 14.65 9.37
CA PRO A 81 12.00 13.88 10.43
C PRO A 81 11.01 12.90 11.07
N GLY A 82 11.51 11.72 11.43
CA GLY A 82 10.72 10.71 12.14
C GLY A 82 9.88 9.77 11.27
N GLU A 83 9.90 9.92 9.96
CA GLU A 83 9.27 8.93 9.06
C GLU A 83 10.13 7.67 8.93
N ALA A 84 9.51 6.49 9.02
CA ALA A 84 10.19 5.23 8.80
C ALA A 84 10.70 5.12 7.37
N ASP A 85 11.94 4.63 7.19
CA ASP A 85 12.52 4.44 5.85
C ASP A 85 11.87 3.27 5.10
N ASN A 86 11.41 2.25 5.84
CA ASN A 86 10.89 1.04 5.25
C ASN A 86 9.76 0.47 6.11
N THR A 87 8.64 0.13 5.48
CA THR A 87 7.57 -0.64 6.10
C THR A 87 7.28 -1.87 5.28
N LEU A 88 7.18 -3.01 5.95
CA LEU A 88 6.87 -4.30 5.33
C LEU A 88 6.16 -5.19 6.34
N ALA A 89 4.96 -5.63 6.03
CA ALA A 89 4.21 -6.55 6.88
C ALA A 89 4.77 -7.97 6.76
N ASN A 90 5.02 -8.62 7.90
CA ASN A 90 5.20 -10.06 7.92
C ASN A 90 3.82 -10.72 8.05
N ILE A 91 3.31 -11.24 6.95
CA ILE A 91 1.98 -11.83 6.83
C ILE A 91 1.97 -13.36 7.00
N SER A 92 3.06 -13.98 7.41
CA SER A 92 3.21 -15.44 7.50
C SER A 92 2.13 -16.06 8.39
N LYS A 93 1.87 -15.48 9.57
CA LYS A 93 0.84 -15.98 10.49
C LYS A 93 -0.57 -15.90 9.87
N ALA A 94 -0.89 -14.80 9.18
CA ALA A 94 -2.18 -14.65 8.51
C ALA A 94 -2.35 -15.67 7.36
N LYS A 95 -1.29 -15.95 6.62
CA LYS A 95 -1.29 -16.98 5.57
C LYS A 95 -1.54 -18.36 6.16
N GLU A 96 -0.80 -18.75 7.20
CA GLU A 96 -0.87 -20.09 7.82
C GLU A 96 -2.21 -20.33 8.52
N VAL A 97 -2.70 -19.36 9.29
CA VAL A 97 -3.88 -19.51 10.13
C VAL A 97 -5.17 -19.19 9.40
N LEU A 98 -5.22 -18.07 8.67
CA LEU A 98 -6.44 -17.57 8.01
C LEU A 98 -6.51 -17.89 6.51
N GLY A 99 -5.46 -18.48 5.93
CA GLY A 99 -5.37 -18.67 4.49
C GLY A 99 -5.32 -17.34 3.72
N PHE A 100 -4.91 -16.27 4.38
CA PHE A 100 -4.84 -14.94 3.76
C PHE A 100 -3.84 -14.91 2.61
N SER A 101 -4.28 -14.42 1.47
CA SER A 101 -3.42 -14.16 0.31
C SER A 101 -3.86 -12.87 -0.36
N PRO A 102 -3.05 -11.81 -0.32
CA PRO A 102 -3.36 -10.56 -1.03
C PRO A 102 -3.46 -10.82 -2.53
N LYS A 103 -4.48 -10.26 -3.17
CA LYS A 103 -4.80 -10.51 -4.59
C LYS A 103 -4.46 -9.32 -5.48
N THR A 104 -4.35 -8.12 -4.90
CA THR A 104 -4.24 -6.87 -5.64
C THR A 104 -2.85 -6.28 -5.50
N ASP A 105 -2.10 -6.26 -6.59
CA ASP A 105 -0.84 -5.56 -6.71
C ASP A 105 -1.08 -4.04 -6.89
N VAL A 106 -0.34 -3.21 -6.16
CA VAL A 106 -0.52 -1.75 -6.17
C VAL A 106 -0.20 -1.13 -7.52
N LYS A 107 0.83 -1.62 -8.23
CA LYS A 107 1.21 -1.08 -9.55
C LYS A 107 0.11 -1.34 -10.56
N ASN A 108 -0.36 -2.58 -10.63
CA ASN A 108 -1.45 -2.98 -11.53
C ASN A 108 -2.74 -2.23 -11.19
N TRP A 109 -3.03 -2.05 -9.90
CA TRP A 109 -4.20 -1.28 -9.50
C TRP A 109 -4.12 0.17 -9.98
N ILE A 110 -2.98 0.84 -9.81
CA ILE A 110 -2.76 2.21 -10.28
C ILE A 110 -2.95 2.29 -11.79
N ILE A 111 -2.26 1.44 -12.56
CA ILE A 111 -2.33 1.43 -14.02
C ILE A 111 -3.78 1.27 -14.50
N ASN A 112 -4.55 0.39 -13.89
CA ASN A 112 -5.93 0.12 -14.27
C ASN A 112 -6.94 1.19 -13.81
N ASN A 113 -6.59 2.04 -12.86
CA ASN A 113 -7.51 3.00 -12.26
C ASN A 113 -7.11 4.47 -12.43
N ILE A 114 -5.93 4.75 -12.94
CA ILE A 114 -5.40 6.12 -13.05
C ILE A 114 -6.26 7.02 -13.95
N ASN A 115 -6.89 6.46 -14.96
CA ASN A 115 -7.71 7.18 -15.95
C ASN A 115 -9.22 7.16 -15.65
N LYS A 116 -9.61 6.66 -14.50
CA LYS A 116 -11.04 6.56 -14.11
C LYS A 116 -11.54 7.77 -13.34
#